data_cca0ff6b76ba3437ea0acab28cf47907
#
_entry.id   cca0ff6b76ba3437ea0acab28cf47907
#
_cell.length_a   1.000
_cell.length_b   1.000
_cell.length_c   1.000
_cell.angle_alpha   90.00
_cell.angle_beta   90.00
_cell.angle_gamma   90.00
#
_symmetry.space_group_name_H-M   'P 1'
#
loop_
_entity.id
_entity.type
_entity.pdbx_description
1 polymer ?
#
loop_
_entity_poly.entity_id
_entity_poly.type
_entity_poly.pdbx_seq_one_letter_code
_entity_poly.pdbx_strand_id
1 'polypeptide(L)'
;MVRRGVMELIKILNYQGNKASLMPFISENIRKYISPGENICDLFAGSGSVGAYLKGSYSVVANDAELYSSIISSSLLNTPSTSSLLNAKEAFFKGYKTNFRMLLSSHEEAVAKERNLLVSDSTNGLISLYESFPTIWNGLDELINYKQLGKDNQYNLFLYYYSGSYFGIEQSVQIDSIIKTIHEVDSVETQNVLLSCLFYAMNETVFSKDGHMAQPLNIEKNSTRHLKQRKRNVIAYFESKLDEFIKKSPESEPIEKSKVFNQDMSALLKNSEFNQQRIKLIYADPPYTDMQYSRYYHLLNVAAK
;
A
#
# COMPACT_ATOMS: atom_id res chain seq x y z
N MET A 1 -5.29 5.80 37.29
CA MET A 1 -4.86 6.59 36.11
C MET A 1 -3.70 5.87 35.41
N VAL A 2 -4.00 4.97 34.51
CA VAL A 2 -2.97 4.26 33.75
C VAL A 2 -2.52 5.22 32.64
N ARG A 3 -1.27 5.69 32.70
CA ARG A 3 -0.62 6.33 31.54
C ARG A 3 -0.54 5.27 30.44
N ARG A 4 -1.55 5.20 29.55
CA ARG A 4 -1.41 4.50 28.28
C ARG A 4 -0.35 5.29 27.51
N GLY A 5 0.84 4.68 27.33
CA GLY A 5 1.85 5.22 26.45
C GLY A 5 1.21 5.54 25.10
N VAL A 6 1.64 6.63 24.47
CA VAL A 6 1.21 6.99 23.11
C VAL A 6 1.51 5.75 22.24
N MET A 7 0.47 5.06 21.81
CA MET A 7 0.63 3.90 20.93
C MET A 7 1.23 4.43 19.63
N GLU A 8 2.46 4.07 19.38
CA GLU A 8 3.19 4.51 18.18
C GLU A 8 2.50 3.88 16.96
N LEU A 9 1.79 4.70 16.19
CA LEU A 9 1.01 4.26 15.04
C LEU A 9 1.92 3.75 13.93
N ILE A 10 1.51 2.66 13.28
CA ILE A 10 2.17 2.17 12.06
C ILE A 10 1.89 3.17 10.93
N LYS A 11 2.93 3.75 10.37
CA LYS A 11 2.83 4.68 9.24
C LYS A 11 3.08 3.93 7.94
N ILE A 12 2.07 3.88 7.07
CA ILE A 12 2.17 3.19 5.77
C ILE A 12 2.61 4.16 4.67
N LEU A 13 1.99 5.33 4.59
CA LEU A 13 2.27 6.32 3.53
C LEU A 13 2.71 7.66 4.12
N ASN A 14 3.51 8.39 3.35
CA ASN A 14 3.72 9.83 3.55
C ASN A 14 2.49 10.58 3.03
N TYR A 15 1.35 10.40 3.70
CA TYR A 15 0.06 10.92 3.25
C TYR A 15 -0.03 12.42 3.46
N GLN A 16 -0.46 13.16 2.42
CA GLN A 16 -0.77 14.58 2.55
C GLN A 16 -1.99 14.75 3.45
N GLY A 17 -1.88 15.62 4.45
CA GLY A 17 -2.96 15.80 5.42
C GLY A 17 -2.97 14.79 6.57
N ASN A 18 -1.85 14.07 6.82
CA ASN A 18 -1.71 13.18 7.97
C ASN A 18 -2.04 13.93 9.27
N LYS A 19 -3.01 13.40 10.01
CA LYS A 19 -3.55 13.99 11.23
C LYS A 19 -2.80 13.59 12.52
N ALA A 20 -1.65 12.90 12.43
CA ALA A 20 -0.94 12.38 13.61
C ALA A 20 -0.66 13.45 14.67
N SER A 21 -0.27 14.65 14.27
CA SER A 21 -0.05 15.78 15.20
C SER A 21 -1.34 16.36 15.80
N LEU A 22 -2.49 16.12 15.17
CA LEU A 22 -3.80 16.58 15.60
C LEU A 22 -4.56 15.58 16.46
N MET A 23 -4.04 14.36 16.64
CA MET A 23 -4.74 13.29 17.37
C MET A 23 -5.18 13.68 18.78
N PRO A 24 -4.36 14.38 19.62
CA PRO A 24 -4.81 14.80 20.93
C PRO A 24 -6.03 15.73 20.85
N PHE A 25 -6.00 16.70 19.95
CA PHE A 25 -7.11 17.64 19.72
C PHE A 25 -8.37 16.92 19.22
N ILE A 26 -8.24 16.03 18.23
CA ILE A 26 -9.37 15.25 17.69
C ILE A 26 -10.00 14.40 18.80
N SER A 27 -9.17 13.64 19.53
CA SER A 27 -9.64 12.76 20.61
C SER A 27 -10.32 13.54 21.76
N GLU A 28 -9.78 14.69 22.15
CA GLU A 28 -10.39 15.55 23.18
C GLU A 28 -11.78 16.03 22.75
N ASN A 29 -11.94 16.42 21.49
CA ASN A 29 -13.24 16.86 21.00
C ASN A 29 -14.24 15.70 20.87
N ILE A 30 -13.82 14.53 20.38
CA ILE A 30 -14.67 13.34 20.30
C ILE A 30 -15.25 12.97 21.67
N ARG A 31 -14.44 13.01 22.73
CA ARG A 31 -14.86 12.68 24.12
C ARG A 31 -15.98 13.56 24.66
N LYS A 32 -16.22 14.73 24.05
CA LYS A 32 -17.32 15.63 24.46
C LYS A 32 -18.69 15.13 23.98
N TYR A 33 -18.72 14.24 22.98
CA TYR A 33 -19.93 13.83 22.28
C TYR A 33 -20.29 12.35 22.46
N ILE A 34 -19.29 11.48 22.63
CA ILE A 34 -19.49 10.04 22.79
C ILE A 34 -18.62 9.46 23.90
N SER A 35 -19.13 8.40 24.51
CA SER A 35 -18.46 7.64 25.58
C SER A 35 -17.53 6.55 25.01
N PRO A 36 -16.49 6.13 25.76
CA PRO A 36 -15.68 4.98 25.37
C PRO A 36 -16.54 3.74 25.12
N GLY A 37 -16.19 2.98 24.09
CA GLY A 37 -16.92 1.79 23.64
C GLY A 37 -18.04 2.05 22.64
N GLU A 38 -18.49 3.30 22.48
CA GLU A 38 -19.50 3.62 21.46
C GLU A 38 -18.91 3.60 20.04
N ASN A 39 -19.81 3.49 19.04
CA ASN A 39 -19.45 3.33 17.65
C ASN A 39 -19.19 4.72 16.98
N ILE A 40 -18.02 4.87 16.41
CA ILE A 40 -17.61 6.05 15.64
C ILE A 40 -17.27 5.65 14.20
N CYS A 41 -17.67 6.49 13.24
CA CYS A 41 -17.28 6.34 11.84
C CYS A 41 -16.20 7.34 11.47
N ASP A 42 -15.07 6.85 10.92
CA ASP A 42 -14.08 7.63 10.17
C ASP A 42 -14.49 7.59 8.69
N LEU A 43 -15.17 8.65 8.23
CA LEU A 43 -15.89 8.67 6.95
C LEU A 43 -14.96 8.79 5.74
N PHE A 44 -13.82 9.44 5.90
CA PHE A 44 -12.78 9.66 4.88
C PHE A 44 -11.43 9.24 5.46
N ALA A 45 -11.24 7.94 5.61
CA ALA A 45 -10.17 7.37 6.43
C ALA A 45 -8.74 7.68 5.94
N GLY A 46 -8.54 7.88 4.61
CA GLY A 46 -7.27 8.27 4.02
C GLY A 46 -6.11 7.35 4.42
N SER A 47 -5.24 7.81 5.29
CA SER A 47 -4.11 7.03 5.82
C SER A 47 -4.50 6.03 6.93
N GLY A 48 -5.76 5.95 7.33
CA GLY A 48 -6.24 5.13 8.44
C GLY A 48 -5.78 5.57 9.84
N SER A 49 -5.06 6.68 9.94
CA SER A 49 -4.41 7.11 11.19
C SER A 49 -5.41 7.44 12.30
N VAL A 50 -6.53 8.08 11.95
CA VAL A 50 -7.56 8.49 12.94
C VAL A 50 -8.25 7.25 13.50
N GLY A 51 -8.73 6.36 12.63
CA GLY A 51 -9.35 5.10 13.04
C GLY A 51 -8.41 4.26 13.91
N ALA A 52 -7.15 4.08 13.49
CA ALA A 52 -6.14 3.34 14.25
C ALA A 52 -5.88 3.93 15.64
N TYR A 53 -5.86 5.26 15.78
CA TYR A 53 -5.70 5.92 17.08
C TYR A 53 -6.92 5.72 17.99
N LEU A 54 -8.12 5.76 17.41
CA LEU A 54 -9.38 5.70 18.17
C LEU A 54 -9.78 4.28 18.60
N LYS A 55 -9.32 3.23 17.87
CA LYS A 55 -9.74 1.83 18.12
C LYS A 55 -9.48 1.33 19.55
N GLY A 56 -8.55 1.94 20.25
CA GLY A 56 -8.27 1.59 21.66
C GLY A 56 -9.32 2.13 22.66
N SER A 57 -10.23 2.99 22.22
CA SER A 57 -11.25 3.63 23.08
C SER A 57 -12.66 3.49 22.53
N TYR A 58 -12.83 3.30 21.23
CA TYR A 58 -14.13 3.26 20.52
C TYR A 58 -14.22 2.06 19.60
N SER A 59 -15.44 1.66 19.26
CA SER A 59 -15.71 0.73 18.17
C SER A 59 -15.67 1.52 16.86
N VAL A 60 -14.63 1.29 16.05
CA VAL A 60 -14.36 2.10 14.85
C VAL A 60 -14.94 1.43 13.62
N VAL A 61 -15.71 2.20 12.85
CA VAL A 61 -16.07 1.90 11.47
C VAL A 61 -15.30 2.86 10.58
N ALA A 62 -14.64 2.37 9.53
CA ALA A 62 -13.91 3.20 8.59
C ALA A 62 -14.51 3.11 7.19
N ASN A 63 -14.40 4.19 6.42
CA ASN A 63 -14.76 4.21 5.01
C ASN A 63 -13.80 5.09 4.21
N ASP A 64 -13.55 4.69 2.97
CA ASP A 64 -12.92 5.55 1.97
C ASP A 64 -13.36 5.12 0.57
N ALA A 65 -13.41 6.05 -0.37
CA ALA A 65 -13.71 5.76 -1.77
C ALA A 65 -12.52 5.07 -2.48
N GLU A 66 -11.30 5.29 -2.01
CA GLU A 66 -10.08 4.72 -2.56
C GLU A 66 -9.81 3.33 -1.96
N LEU A 67 -9.62 2.33 -2.83
CA LEU A 67 -9.41 0.93 -2.41
C LEU A 67 -8.17 0.78 -1.53
N TYR A 68 -7.04 1.41 -1.90
CA TYR A 68 -5.81 1.34 -1.11
C TYR A 68 -6.02 1.87 0.33
N SER A 69 -6.84 2.91 0.50
CA SER A 69 -7.14 3.50 1.80
C SER A 69 -7.96 2.55 2.68
N SER A 70 -8.97 1.88 2.10
CA SER A 70 -9.75 0.88 2.83
C SER A 70 -8.90 -0.33 3.25
N ILE A 71 -7.96 -0.76 2.41
CA ILE A 71 -6.99 -1.83 2.74
C ILE A 71 -6.08 -1.40 3.90
N ILE A 72 -5.52 -0.19 3.85
CA ILE A 72 -4.70 0.35 4.95
C ILE A 72 -5.53 0.42 6.24
N SER A 73 -6.75 0.96 6.18
CA SER A 73 -7.63 1.03 7.35
C SER A 73 -7.93 -0.35 7.92
N SER A 74 -8.22 -1.34 7.06
CA SER A 74 -8.45 -2.72 7.48
C SER A 74 -7.21 -3.34 8.13
N SER A 75 -6.03 -3.15 7.55
CA SER A 75 -4.77 -3.68 8.12
C SER A 75 -4.45 -3.12 9.51
N LEU A 76 -4.77 -1.85 9.74
CA LEU A 76 -4.54 -1.18 11.03
C LEU A 76 -5.62 -1.50 12.07
N LEU A 77 -6.88 -1.62 11.64
CA LEU A 77 -8.01 -1.90 12.53
C LEU A 77 -8.14 -3.39 12.86
N ASN A 78 -7.87 -4.26 11.91
CA ASN A 78 -8.05 -5.72 12.01
C ASN A 78 -6.72 -6.47 11.90
N THR A 79 -5.66 -5.92 12.48
CA THR A 79 -4.33 -6.55 12.47
C THR A 79 -4.41 -7.95 13.10
N PRO A 80 -4.01 -9.03 12.38
CA PRO A 80 -3.94 -10.37 12.93
C PRO A 80 -2.98 -10.49 14.12
N SER A 81 -3.07 -11.59 14.86
CA SER A 81 -2.16 -11.86 15.98
C SER A 81 -0.70 -11.97 15.54
N THR A 82 0.22 -11.76 16.49
CA THR A 82 1.67 -11.92 16.26
C THR A 82 2.00 -13.31 15.70
N SER A 83 1.40 -14.37 16.24
CA SER A 83 1.63 -15.75 15.78
C SER A 83 1.14 -15.96 14.34
N SER A 84 -0.04 -15.43 14.01
CA SER A 84 -0.59 -15.52 12.64
C SER A 84 0.29 -14.79 11.62
N LEU A 85 0.77 -13.60 11.96
CA LEU A 85 1.66 -12.85 11.07
C LEU A 85 3.06 -13.48 10.93
N LEU A 86 3.59 -14.11 11.97
CA LEU A 86 4.86 -14.85 11.89
C LEU A 86 4.74 -16.05 10.93
N ASN A 87 3.68 -16.84 11.07
CA ASN A 87 3.41 -17.97 10.18
C ASN A 87 3.19 -17.49 8.73
N ALA A 88 2.44 -16.41 8.56
CA ALA A 88 2.23 -15.80 7.25
C ALA A 88 3.53 -15.27 6.63
N LYS A 89 4.42 -14.68 7.42
CA LYS A 89 5.74 -14.21 6.95
C LYS A 89 6.55 -15.38 6.38
N GLU A 90 6.63 -16.49 7.09
CA GLU A 90 7.38 -17.67 6.64
C GLU A 90 6.80 -18.23 5.33
N ALA A 91 5.50 -18.45 5.28
CA ALA A 91 4.81 -18.95 4.09
C ALA A 91 4.97 -17.99 2.89
N PHE A 92 4.78 -16.69 3.12
CA PHE A 92 4.94 -15.66 2.11
C PHE A 92 6.33 -15.67 1.49
N PHE A 93 7.41 -15.64 2.29
CA PHE A 93 8.77 -15.59 1.74
C PHE A 93 9.16 -16.87 1.01
N LYS A 94 8.58 -18.01 1.38
CA LYS A 94 8.74 -19.25 0.62
C LYS A 94 8.07 -19.15 -0.76
N GLY A 95 6.83 -18.68 -0.82
CA GLY A 95 6.08 -18.46 -2.07
C GLY A 95 6.75 -17.39 -2.93
N TYR A 96 7.12 -16.25 -2.34
CA TYR A 96 7.79 -15.15 -3.04
C TYR A 96 9.08 -15.60 -3.75
N LYS A 97 9.93 -16.39 -3.12
CA LYS A 97 11.16 -16.90 -3.74
C LYS A 97 10.85 -17.69 -5.02
N THR A 98 9.79 -18.47 -5.01
CA THR A 98 9.36 -19.26 -6.18
C THR A 98 8.82 -18.34 -7.28
N ASN A 99 7.90 -17.45 -6.93
CA ASN A 99 7.27 -16.52 -7.86
C ASN A 99 8.29 -15.54 -8.47
N PHE A 100 9.20 -15.01 -7.64
CA PHE A 100 10.26 -14.12 -8.11
C PHE A 100 11.20 -14.81 -9.12
N ARG A 101 11.64 -16.04 -8.85
CA ARG A 101 12.49 -16.80 -9.79
C ARG A 101 11.77 -17.05 -11.11
N MET A 102 10.49 -17.40 -11.04
CA MET A 102 9.68 -17.65 -12.23
C MET A 102 9.54 -16.39 -13.09
N LEU A 103 9.19 -15.25 -12.50
CA LEU A 103 9.05 -14.00 -13.24
C LEU A 103 10.40 -13.45 -13.72
N LEU A 104 11.46 -13.60 -12.91
CA LEU A 104 12.81 -13.16 -13.27
C LEU A 104 13.35 -13.93 -14.47
N SER A 105 13.09 -15.25 -14.58
CA SER A 105 13.69 -16.11 -15.61
C SER A 105 13.48 -15.62 -17.05
N SER A 106 12.34 -14.98 -17.32
CA SER A 106 12.03 -14.40 -18.64
C SER A 106 12.69 -13.03 -18.88
N HIS A 107 13.30 -12.42 -17.85
CA HIS A 107 13.84 -11.06 -17.90
C HIS A 107 15.24 -10.95 -17.29
N GLU A 108 15.91 -12.08 -17.08
CA GLU A 108 17.19 -12.19 -16.37
C GLU A 108 18.28 -11.33 -17.01
N GLU A 109 18.39 -11.31 -18.33
CA GLU A 109 19.37 -10.50 -19.05
C GLU A 109 19.16 -8.99 -18.83
N ALA A 110 17.92 -8.52 -18.91
CA ALA A 110 17.58 -7.12 -18.71
C ALA A 110 17.86 -6.66 -17.27
N VAL A 111 17.49 -7.51 -16.28
CA VAL A 111 17.77 -7.24 -14.86
C VAL A 111 19.27 -7.27 -14.57
N ALA A 112 20.03 -8.22 -15.14
CA ALA A 112 21.48 -8.27 -14.98
C ALA A 112 22.15 -7.01 -15.58
N LYS A 113 21.70 -6.57 -16.75
CA LYS A 113 22.16 -5.32 -17.38
C LYS A 113 21.82 -4.10 -16.52
N GLU A 114 20.59 -4.01 -16.00
CA GLU A 114 20.17 -2.93 -15.07
C GLU A 114 21.09 -2.86 -13.86
N ARG A 115 21.33 -4.00 -13.19
CA ARG A 115 22.21 -4.09 -12.01
C ARG A 115 23.64 -3.59 -12.32
N ASN A 116 24.23 -4.01 -13.43
CA ASN A 116 25.57 -3.58 -13.85
C ASN A 116 25.63 -2.07 -14.09
N LEU A 117 24.60 -1.49 -14.73
CA LEU A 117 24.50 -0.07 -14.96
C LEU A 117 24.29 0.73 -13.66
N LEU A 118 23.59 0.18 -12.69
CA LEU A 118 23.41 0.76 -11.36
C LEU A 118 24.71 0.71 -10.53
N VAL A 119 25.50 -0.34 -10.65
CA VAL A 119 26.83 -0.45 -10.00
C VAL A 119 27.78 0.60 -10.56
N SER A 120 27.76 0.85 -11.87
CA SER A 120 28.62 1.84 -12.55
C SER A 120 28.06 3.25 -12.54
N ASP A 121 26.92 3.52 -11.90
CA ASP A 121 26.21 4.81 -11.89
C ASP A 121 25.93 5.37 -13.30
N SER A 122 25.71 4.48 -14.28
CA SER A 122 25.55 4.86 -15.69
C SER A 122 24.11 5.30 -16.00
N THR A 123 23.81 6.57 -15.78
CA THR A 123 22.48 7.13 -16.07
C THR A 123 22.10 6.98 -17.55
N ASN A 124 23.00 7.32 -18.48
CA ASN A 124 22.71 7.20 -19.92
C ASN A 124 22.49 5.73 -20.34
N GLY A 125 23.27 4.81 -19.76
CA GLY A 125 23.06 3.38 -19.97
C GLY A 125 21.69 2.91 -19.50
N LEU A 126 21.22 3.39 -18.34
CA LEU A 126 19.89 3.09 -17.82
C LEU A 126 18.79 3.67 -18.72
N ILE A 127 18.93 4.91 -19.20
CA ILE A 127 17.97 5.51 -20.14
C ILE A 127 17.84 4.63 -21.38
N SER A 128 18.99 4.31 -22.03
CA SER A 128 18.99 3.45 -23.22
C SER A 128 18.41 2.05 -22.97
N LEU A 129 18.67 1.49 -21.79
CA LEU A 129 18.07 0.21 -21.40
C LEU A 129 16.54 0.31 -21.31
N TYR A 130 16.02 1.35 -20.64
CA TYR A 130 14.58 1.50 -20.45
C TYR A 130 13.85 1.86 -21.76
N GLU A 131 14.46 2.62 -22.64
CA GLU A 131 13.91 2.91 -23.97
C GLU A 131 13.84 1.68 -24.87
N SER A 132 14.77 0.74 -24.70
CA SER A 132 14.81 -0.52 -25.44
C SER A 132 14.04 -1.65 -24.78
N PHE A 133 13.69 -1.54 -23.48
CA PHE A 133 12.95 -2.56 -22.76
C PHE A 133 11.48 -2.59 -23.22
N PRO A 134 10.94 -3.76 -23.56
CA PRO A 134 9.59 -3.88 -24.06
C PRO A 134 8.56 -3.53 -22.97
N THR A 135 7.91 -2.38 -23.14
CA THR A 135 6.77 -1.93 -22.34
C THR A 135 5.62 -1.57 -23.27
N ILE A 136 4.43 -1.38 -22.73
CA ILE A 136 3.28 -0.92 -23.53
C ILE A 136 3.54 0.42 -24.23
N TRP A 137 4.49 1.21 -23.73
CA TRP A 137 4.89 2.49 -24.29
C TRP A 137 5.95 2.37 -25.38
N ASN A 138 6.61 1.19 -25.47
CA ASN A 138 7.75 0.91 -26.36
C ASN A 138 7.47 -0.29 -27.30
N GLY A 139 6.27 -0.39 -27.87
CA GLY A 139 5.96 -1.36 -28.93
C GLY A 139 5.41 -2.71 -28.46
N LEU A 140 4.97 -2.85 -27.21
CA LEU A 140 4.23 -4.02 -26.71
C LEU A 140 2.73 -3.99 -27.06
N ASP A 141 2.24 -2.93 -27.71
CA ASP A 141 0.81 -2.74 -28.01
C ASP A 141 0.17 -3.92 -28.76
N GLU A 142 0.95 -4.63 -29.58
CA GLU A 142 0.47 -5.78 -30.34
C GLU A 142 0.41 -7.07 -29.50
N LEU A 143 1.08 -7.13 -28.35
CA LEU A 143 1.23 -8.35 -27.55
C LEU A 143 0.27 -8.39 -26.34
N ILE A 144 -0.26 -7.27 -25.90
CA ILE A 144 -1.06 -7.21 -24.68
C ILE A 144 -2.54 -7.14 -25.02
N ASN A 145 -3.15 -8.27 -25.16
CA ASN A 145 -4.59 -8.38 -25.01
C ASN A 145 -4.94 -8.28 -23.52
N TYR A 146 -5.31 -7.06 -23.05
CA TYR A 146 -5.65 -6.79 -21.66
C TYR A 146 -6.67 -7.78 -21.06
N LYS A 147 -7.59 -8.29 -21.91
CA LYS A 147 -8.57 -9.30 -21.51
C LYS A 147 -7.92 -10.66 -21.26
N GLN A 148 -6.74 -10.88 -21.80
CA GLN A 148 -6.02 -12.13 -21.67
C GLN A 148 -5.08 -12.13 -20.47
N LEU A 149 -4.44 -10.99 -20.15
CA LEU A 149 -3.59 -10.84 -18.96
C LEU A 149 -4.31 -11.23 -17.65
N GLY A 150 -5.58 -10.86 -17.51
CA GLY A 150 -6.39 -11.25 -16.35
C GLY A 150 -6.83 -12.72 -16.34
N LYS A 151 -6.82 -13.41 -17.51
CA LYS A 151 -7.22 -14.81 -17.61
C LYS A 151 -6.07 -15.79 -17.40
N ASP A 152 -4.84 -15.38 -17.74
CA ASP A 152 -3.67 -16.28 -17.74
C ASP A 152 -2.86 -16.19 -16.43
N ASN A 153 -3.40 -15.61 -15.35
CA ASN A 153 -2.68 -15.37 -14.08
C ASN A 153 -1.29 -14.74 -14.27
N GLN A 154 -1.15 -13.88 -15.29
CA GLN A 154 0.13 -13.23 -15.57
C GLN A 154 0.27 -11.97 -14.73
N TYR A 155 1.05 -12.06 -13.68
CA TYR A 155 1.40 -10.96 -12.80
C TYR A 155 2.63 -10.23 -13.37
N ASN A 156 2.45 -9.45 -14.44
CA ASN A 156 3.51 -8.68 -15.11
C ASN A 156 3.08 -7.21 -15.33
N LEU A 157 2.09 -6.74 -14.57
CA LEU A 157 1.49 -5.44 -14.79
C LEU A 157 2.48 -4.31 -14.52
N PHE A 158 3.20 -4.36 -13.39
CA PHE A 158 4.19 -3.35 -13.06
C PHE A 158 5.39 -3.40 -13.99
N LEU A 159 5.77 -4.59 -14.42
CA LEU A 159 6.87 -4.78 -15.36
C LEU A 159 6.57 -4.12 -16.71
N TYR A 160 5.39 -4.36 -17.27
CA TYR A 160 5.06 -3.86 -18.62
C TYR A 160 4.54 -2.43 -18.66
N TYR A 161 3.99 -1.90 -17.57
CA TYR A 161 3.41 -0.56 -17.56
C TYR A 161 4.28 0.48 -16.85
N TYR A 162 5.07 0.09 -15.86
CA TYR A 162 5.68 1.05 -14.93
C TYR A 162 7.20 0.88 -14.79
N SER A 163 7.80 -0.14 -15.42
CA SER A 163 9.26 -0.27 -15.47
C SER A 163 9.89 0.84 -16.32
N GLY A 164 11.12 1.22 -15.96
CA GLY A 164 11.83 2.33 -16.61
C GLY A 164 11.28 3.72 -16.30
N SER A 165 10.05 3.81 -15.81
CA SER A 165 9.42 5.09 -15.44
C SER A 165 9.33 5.27 -13.92
N TYR A 166 8.29 4.74 -13.27
CA TYR A 166 8.12 4.83 -11.81
C TYR A 166 9.09 3.90 -11.06
N PHE A 167 9.36 2.72 -11.60
CA PHE A 167 10.22 1.69 -11.00
C PHE A 167 11.30 1.23 -11.99
N GLY A 168 12.34 0.57 -11.49
CA GLY A 168 13.28 -0.17 -12.31
C GLY A 168 12.68 -1.50 -12.79
N ILE A 169 13.38 -2.19 -13.69
CA ILE A 169 12.96 -3.50 -14.19
C ILE A 169 12.91 -4.51 -13.04
N GLU A 170 13.99 -4.62 -12.26
CA GLU A 170 14.03 -5.52 -11.12
C GLU A 170 13.01 -5.17 -10.04
N GLN A 171 12.83 -3.87 -9.74
CA GLN A 171 11.82 -3.42 -8.79
C GLN A 171 10.40 -3.81 -9.24
N SER A 172 10.10 -3.72 -10.52
CA SER A 172 8.82 -4.12 -11.09
C SER A 172 8.60 -5.63 -10.99
N VAL A 173 9.62 -6.44 -11.29
CA VAL A 173 9.58 -7.91 -11.08
C VAL A 173 9.33 -8.24 -9.60
N GLN A 174 9.95 -7.51 -8.66
CA GLN A 174 9.70 -7.70 -7.23
C GLN A 174 8.25 -7.37 -6.87
N ILE A 175 7.70 -6.24 -7.35
CA ILE A 175 6.32 -5.83 -7.08
C ILE A 175 5.33 -6.87 -7.60
N ASP A 176 5.45 -7.27 -8.86
CA ASP A 176 4.57 -8.27 -9.47
C ASP A 176 4.64 -9.63 -8.75
N SER A 177 5.85 -10.03 -8.32
CA SER A 177 6.05 -11.27 -7.55
C SER A 177 5.41 -11.20 -6.16
N ILE A 178 5.48 -10.04 -5.50
CA ILE A 178 4.84 -9.80 -4.20
C ILE A 178 3.33 -9.88 -4.35
N ILE A 179 2.75 -9.19 -5.34
CA ILE A 179 1.30 -9.19 -5.61
C ILE A 179 0.81 -10.63 -5.85
N LYS A 180 1.49 -11.37 -6.73
CA LYS A 180 1.17 -12.77 -6.99
C LYS A 180 1.14 -13.60 -5.70
N THR A 181 2.18 -13.45 -4.87
CA THR A 181 2.29 -14.20 -3.62
C THR A 181 1.21 -13.80 -2.60
N ILE A 182 0.82 -12.53 -2.56
CA ILE A 182 -0.28 -12.06 -1.69
C ILE A 182 -1.61 -12.72 -2.09
N HIS A 183 -1.87 -12.87 -3.40
CA HIS A 183 -3.10 -13.52 -3.87
C HIS A 183 -3.16 -15.02 -3.57
N GLU A 184 -2.05 -15.65 -3.19
CA GLU A 184 -1.98 -17.05 -2.75
C GLU A 184 -2.26 -17.21 -1.23
N VAL A 185 -2.49 -16.13 -0.50
CA VAL A 185 -2.78 -16.13 0.94
C VAL A 185 -4.29 -16.19 1.16
N ASP A 186 -4.78 -17.12 1.98
CA ASP A 186 -6.22 -17.33 2.20
C ASP A 186 -6.87 -16.25 3.08
N SER A 187 -6.17 -15.74 4.10
CA SER A 187 -6.72 -14.78 5.06
C SER A 187 -6.74 -13.36 4.48
N VAL A 188 -7.93 -12.79 4.34
CA VAL A 188 -8.14 -11.41 3.86
C VAL A 188 -7.45 -10.39 4.79
N GLU A 189 -7.49 -10.58 6.11
CA GLU A 189 -6.83 -9.69 7.06
C GLU A 189 -5.31 -9.71 6.87
N THR A 190 -4.75 -10.90 6.64
CA THR A 190 -3.33 -11.07 6.34
C THR A 190 -2.98 -10.45 4.98
N GLN A 191 -3.81 -10.67 3.95
CA GLN A 191 -3.62 -10.01 2.65
C GLN A 191 -3.59 -8.49 2.79
N ASN A 192 -4.49 -7.88 3.57
CA ASN A 192 -4.54 -6.44 3.79
C ASN A 192 -3.25 -5.92 4.48
N VAL A 193 -2.70 -6.65 5.43
CA VAL A 193 -1.40 -6.31 6.05
C VAL A 193 -0.28 -6.40 5.02
N LEU A 194 -0.21 -7.48 4.24
CA LEU A 194 0.82 -7.66 3.21
C LEU A 194 0.71 -6.60 2.10
N LEU A 195 -0.51 -6.26 1.64
CA LEU A 195 -0.73 -5.16 0.69
C LEU A 195 -0.29 -3.81 1.27
N SER A 196 -0.58 -3.55 2.54
CA SER A 196 -0.11 -2.32 3.22
C SER A 196 1.42 -2.26 3.29
N CYS A 197 2.10 -3.39 3.52
CA CYS A 197 3.56 -3.49 3.46
C CYS A 197 4.08 -3.22 2.04
N LEU A 198 3.39 -3.72 1.01
CA LEU A 198 3.72 -3.43 -0.39
C LEU A 198 3.53 -1.94 -0.70
N PHE A 199 2.44 -1.32 -0.27
CA PHE A 199 2.19 0.12 -0.47
C PHE A 199 3.30 0.97 0.15
N TYR A 200 3.75 0.62 1.34
CA TYR A 200 4.91 1.25 1.97
C TYR A 200 6.18 1.08 1.12
N ALA A 201 6.48 -0.15 0.69
CA ALA A 201 7.66 -0.43 -0.13
C ALA A 201 7.63 0.31 -1.47
N MET A 202 6.48 0.38 -2.13
CA MET A 202 6.28 1.16 -3.35
C MET A 202 6.49 2.66 -3.11
N ASN A 203 5.95 3.22 -2.02
CA ASN A 203 6.13 4.63 -1.67
C ASN A 203 7.59 4.99 -1.41
N GLU A 204 8.37 4.07 -0.82
CA GLU A 204 9.80 4.25 -0.56
C GLU A 204 10.68 4.11 -1.81
N THR A 205 10.25 3.36 -2.82
CA THR A 205 11.06 2.99 -3.99
C THR A 205 10.67 3.73 -5.27
N VAL A 206 9.49 4.34 -5.32
CA VAL A 206 9.00 5.06 -6.50
C VAL A 206 9.87 6.25 -6.89
N PHE A 207 10.13 6.40 -8.18
CA PHE A 207 10.83 7.56 -8.74
C PHE A 207 9.83 8.64 -9.14
N SER A 208 9.44 9.44 -8.18
CA SER A 208 8.47 10.51 -8.35
C SER A 208 8.77 11.68 -7.41
N LYS A 209 8.01 12.77 -7.52
CA LYS A 209 8.12 13.90 -6.58
C LYS A 209 7.48 13.53 -5.24
N ASP A 210 8.21 13.68 -4.16
CA ASP A 210 7.73 13.56 -2.77
C ASP A 210 7.02 12.24 -2.41
N GLY A 211 7.31 11.14 -3.16
CA GLY A 211 6.66 9.84 -2.97
C GLY A 211 5.25 9.75 -3.56
N HIS A 212 4.75 10.82 -4.20
CA HIS A 212 3.48 10.77 -4.91
C HIS A 212 3.64 10.02 -6.24
N MET A 213 2.59 9.34 -6.66
CA MET A 213 2.62 8.52 -7.88
C MET A 213 1.88 9.19 -9.05
N ALA A 214 1.71 10.54 -9.01
CA ALA A 214 0.99 11.27 -10.04
C ALA A 214 1.67 11.21 -11.41
N GLN A 215 3.00 11.32 -11.43
CA GLN A 215 3.83 11.17 -12.62
C GLN A 215 5.29 10.90 -12.22
N PRO A 216 6.04 10.14 -13.03
CA PRO A 216 7.47 9.94 -12.80
C PRO A 216 8.23 11.25 -13.07
N LEU A 217 9.42 11.37 -12.48
CA LEU A 217 10.33 12.46 -12.77
C LEU A 217 11.11 12.20 -14.06
N ASN A 218 11.55 13.28 -14.72
CA ASN A 218 12.48 13.16 -15.83
C ASN A 218 13.84 12.67 -15.30
N ILE A 219 14.39 11.61 -15.89
CA ILE A 219 15.62 10.93 -15.44
C ILE A 219 16.82 11.85 -15.62
N GLU A 220 16.97 12.50 -16.79
CA GLU A 220 18.13 13.34 -17.09
C GLU A 220 18.26 14.50 -16.10
N LYS A 221 17.14 15.15 -15.77
CA LYS A 221 17.09 16.27 -14.83
C LYS A 221 17.23 15.87 -13.37
N ASN A 222 17.08 14.57 -13.04
CA ASN A 222 17.06 14.05 -11.67
C ASN A 222 17.94 12.80 -11.51
N SER A 223 19.05 12.71 -12.23
CA SER A 223 19.90 11.51 -12.33
C SER A 223 20.35 10.96 -10.97
N THR A 224 20.86 11.81 -10.09
CA THR A 224 21.30 11.40 -8.74
C THR A 224 20.15 10.77 -7.92
N ARG A 225 18.98 11.41 -7.97
CA ARG A 225 17.79 10.90 -7.29
C ARG A 225 17.32 9.58 -7.93
N HIS A 226 17.37 9.51 -9.26
CA HIS A 226 17.01 8.31 -10.01
C HIS A 226 17.86 7.11 -9.58
N LEU A 227 19.19 7.23 -9.63
CA LEU A 227 20.14 6.20 -9.20
C LEU A 227 19.86 5.76 -7.75
N LYS A 228 19.67 6.72 -6.85
CA LYS A 228 19.35 6.43 -5.46
C LYS A 228 18.07 5.62 -5.31
N GLN A 229 17.00 5.97 -6.05
CA GLN A 229 15.73 5.25 -5.98
C GLN A 229 15.83 3.85 -6.61
N ARG A 230 16.54 3.71 -7.74
CA ARG A 230 16.73 2.41 -8.41
C ARG A 230 17.57 1.42 -7.61
N LYS A 231 18.49 1.90 -6.77
CA LYS A 231 19.28 1.05 -5.86
C LYS A 231 18.50 0.56 -4.63
N ARG A 232 17.29 1.07 -4.40
CA ARG A 232 16.43 0.62 -3.30
C ARG A 232 15.77 -0.71 -3.65
N ASN A 233 15.73 -1.61 -2.67
CA ASN A 233 15.19 -2.94 -2.83
C ASN A 233 13.77 -3.01 -2.27
N VAL A 234 12.78 -3.33 -3.12
CA VAL A 234 11.35 -3.34 -2.76
C VAL A 234 11.06 -4.37 -1.67
N ILE A 235 11.56 -5.61 -1.84
CA ILE A 235 11.28 -6.69 -0.87
C ILE A 235 11.89 -6.40 0.51
N ALA A 236 13.02 -5.68 0.58
CA ALA A 236 13.62 -5.32 1.86
C ALA A 236 12.76 -4.29 2.62
N TYR A 237 12.21 -3.28 1.92
CA TYR A 237 11.24 -2.34 2.52
C TYR A 237 9.94 -3.02 2.93
N PHE A 238 9.45 -3.94 2.10
CA PHE A 238 8.29 -4.77 2.41
C PHE A 238 8.51 -5.58 3.70
N GLU A 239 9.63 -6.30 3.80
CA GLU A 239 9.96 -7.10 4.97
C GLU A 239 10.09 -6.25 6.23
N SER A 240 10.81 -5.13 6.15
CA SER A 240 10.96 -4.19 7.27
C SER A 240 9.61 -3.69 7.79
N LYS A 241 8.65 -3.42 6.90
CA LYS A 241 7.30 -2.98 7.30
C LYS A 241 6.49 -4.13 7.90
N LEU A 242 6.62 -5.34 7.37
CA LEU A 242 5.97 -6.52 7.93
C LEU A 242 6.50 -6.82 9.35
N ASP A 243 7.80 -6.65 9.58
CA ASP A 243 8.38 -6.79 10.93
C ASP A 243 7.86 -5.72 11.90
N GLU A 244 7.62 -4.50 11.42
CA GLU A 244 6.96 -3.47 12.24
C GLU A 244 5.53 -3.88 12.60
N PHE A 245 4.75 -4.44 11.66
CA PHE A 245 3.41 -4.97 11.95
C PHE A 245 3.48 -6.09 12.98
N ILE A 246 4.34 -7.09 12.79
CA ILE A 246 4.51 -8.21 13.73
C ILE A 246 4.85 -7.71 15.14
N LYS A 247 5.78 -6.77 15.26
CA LYS A 247 6.18 -6.19 16.54
C LYS A 247 5.05 -5.47 17.27
N LYS A 248 4.12 -4.86 16.51
CA LYS A 248 3.01 -4.05 17.07
C LYS A 248 1.66 -4.78 17.04
N SER A 249 1.61 -6.00 16.53
CA SER A 249 0.40 -6.82 16.48
C SER A 249 -0.02 -7.33 17.87
N PRO A 250 -1.32 -7.63 18.08
CA PRO A 250 -1.81 -8.19 19.32
C PRO A 250 -1.28 -9.62 19.53
N GLU A 251 -1.21 -10.07 20.80
CA GLU A 251 -0.82 -11.45 21.13
C GLU A 251 -1.87 -12.47 20.68
N SER A 252 -3.15 -12.08 20.66
CA SER A 252 -4.28 -12.92 20.27
C SER A 252 -5.11 -12.26 19.17
N GLU A 253 -5.86 -13.07 18.42
CA GLU A 253 -6.77 -12.56 17.40
C GLU A 253 -7.82 -11.60 17.99
N PRO A 254 -8.20 -10.53 17.28
CA PRO A 254 -9.28 -9.66 17.70
C PRO A 254 -10.60 -10.43 17.82
N ILE A 255 -11.28 -10.30 18.96
CA ILE A 255 -12.58 -10.95 19.19
C ILE A 255 -13.65 -10.37 18.26
N GLU A 256 -13.61 -9.04 18.06
CA GLU A 256 -14.50 -8.34 17.15
C GLU A 256 -13.68 -7.60 16.11
N LYS A 257 -14.12 -7.67 14.85
CA LYS A 257 -13.50 -6.98 13.73
C LYS A 257 -14.19 -5.65 13.48
N SER A 258 -13.39 -4.61 13.31
CA SER A 258 -13.87 -3.30 12.84
C SER A 258 -14.40 -3.43 11.42
N LYS A 259 -15.53 -2.79 11.13
CA LYS A 259 -16.08 -2.73 9.77
C LYS A 259 -15.33 -1.68 8.96
N VAL A 260 -14.91 -2.07 7.76
CA VAL A 260 -14.27 -1.17 6.81
C VAL A 260 -15.02 -1.25 5.49
N PHE A 261 -15.44 -0.09 5.00
CA PHE A 261 -16.14 0.04 3.72
C PHE A 261 -15.23 0.69 2.69
N ASN A 262 -15.44 0.32 1.43
CA ASN A 262 -14.82 0.99 0.28
C ASN A 262 -15.94 1.53 -0.62
N GLN A 263 -16.47 2.67 -0.26
CA GLN A 263 -17.64 3.25 -0.95
C GLN A 263 -17.54 4.78 -1.02
N ASP A 264 -18.12 5.33 -2.09
CA ASP A 264 -18.47 6.74 -2.10
C ASP A 264 -19.41 7.06 -0.93
N MET A 265 -19.28 8.25 -0.35
CA MET A 265 -20.07 8.68 0.80
C MET A 265 -21.57 8.55 0.54
N SER A 266 -22.04 8.95 -0.66
CA SER A 266 -23.48 8.91 -1.00
C SER A 266 -24.02 7.48 -1.09
N ALA A 267 -23.19 6.54 -1.51
CA ALA A 267 -23.51 5.12 -1.52
C ALA A 267 -23.46 4.53 -0.10
N LEU A 268 -22.45 4.88 0.69
CA LEU A 268 -22.31 4.41 2.06
C LEU A 268 -23.52 4.77 2.92
N LEU A 269 -23.98 6.02 2.87
CA LEU A 269 -25.12 6.50 3.68
C LEU A 269 -26.44 5.79 3.33
N LYS A 270 -26.52 5.14 2.17
CA LYS A 270 -27.66 4.31 1.73
C LYS A 270 -27.43 2.82 2.00
N ASN A 271 -26.25 2.42 2.46
CA ASN A 271 -25.89 1.04 2.69
C ASN A 271 -26.56 0.51 3.96
N SER A 272 -27.34 -0.56 3.86
CA SER A 272 -28.08 -1.14 4.99
C SER A 272 -27.13 -1.71 6.05
N GLU A 273 -25.98 -2.30 5.66
CA GLU A 273 -24.99 -2.83 6.61
C GLU A 273 -24.35 -1.69 7.40
N PHE A 274 -24.05 -0.54 6.75
CA PHE A 274 -23.55 0.64 7.45
C PHE A 274 -24.59 1.17 8.46
N ASN A 275 -25.85 1.26 8.09
CA ASN A 275 -26.92 1.74 8.97
C ASN A 275 -27.14 0.84 10.18
N GLN A 276 -26.84 -0.46 10.08
CA GLN A 276 -26.88 -1.40 11.21
C GLN A 276 -25.75 -1.19 12.23
N GLN A 277 -24.67 -0.46 11.87
CA GLN A 277 -23.53 -0.23 12.78
C GLN A 277 -23.87 0.72 13.94
N ARG A 278 -25.06 1.33 13.99
CA ARG A 278 -25.52 2.21 15.07
C ARG A 278 -24.50 3.30 15.43
N ILE A 279 -23.98 3.95 14.41
CA ILE A 279 -22.95 5.01 14.54
C ILE A 279 -23.50 6.15 15.43
N LYS A 280 -22.74 6.53 16.45
CA LYS A 280 -23.05 7.65 17.37
C LYS A 280 -22.39 8.95 16.94
N LEU A 281 -21.23 8.88 16.33
CA LEU A 281 -20.50 10.06 15.84
C LEU A 281 -19.84 9.72 14.50
N ILE A 282 -19.91 10.67 13.58
CA ILE A 282 -19.15 10.61 12.32
C ILE A 282 -18.04 11.65 12.41
N TYR A 283 -16.79 11.18 12.27
CA TYR A 283 -15.65 12.04 11.99
C TYR A 283 -15.53 12.19 10.47
N ALA A 284 -15.63 13.42 9.97
CA ALA A 284 -15.56 13.73 8.55
C ALA A 284 -14.45 14.74 8.28
N ASP A 285 -13.42 14.31 7.55
CA ASP A 285 -12.30 15.12 7.08
C ASP A 285 -12.17 14.97 5.55
N PRO A 286 -13.12 15.55 4.80
CA PRO A 286 -13.16 15.39 3.33
C PRO A 286 -11.96 16.08 2.68
N PRO A 287 -11.59 15.70 1.45
CA PRO A 287 -10.66 16.46 0.63
C PRO A 287 -11.08 17.92 0.52
N TYR A 288 -10.19 18.85 0.91
CA TYR A 288 -10.46 20.29 0.95
C TYR A 288 -9.63 21.08 -0.08
N THR A 289 -8.96 20.39 -0.99
CA THR A 289 -8.17 20.99 -2.06
C THR A 289 -8.58 20.39 -3.41
N ASP A 290 -8.28 21.08 -4.51
CA ASP A 290 -8.47 20.57 -5.88
C ASP A 290 -7.54 19.39 -6.23
N MET A 291 -6.82 18.87 -5.24
CA MET A 291 -5.92 17.73 -5.40
C MET A 291 -6.70 16.43 -5.55
N GLN A 292 -6.56 15.81 -6.69
CA GLN A 292 -7.14 14.49 -6.95
C GLN A 292 -6.29 13.40 -6.28
N TYR A 293 -6.69 12.95 -5.09
CA TYR A 293 -6.01 11.88 -4.35
C TYR A 293 -5.88 10.59 -5.16
N SER A 294 -6.89 10.24 -5.94
CA SER A 294 -6.85 9.12 -6.90
C SER A 294 -5.65 9.22 -7.85
N ARG A 295 -5.29 10.42 -8.33
CA ARG A 295 -4.14 10.64 -9.20
C ARG A 295 -2.82 10.44 -8.45
N TYR A 296 -2.75 10.85 -7.17
CA TYR A 296 -1.51 10.76 -6.38
C TYR A 296 -1.17 9.33 -5.95
N TYR A 297 -2.15 8.46 -5.83
CA TYR A 297 -2.00 7.11 -5.29
C TYR A 297 -2.55 6.01 -6.21
N HIS A 298 -2.75 6.32 -7.52
CA HIS A 298 -3.36 5.37 -8.46
C HIS A 298 -2.62 4.03 -8.57
N LEU A 299 -1.28 4.03 -8.46
CA LEU A 299 -0.50 2.79 -8.50
C LEU A 299 -0.80 1.86 -7.32
N LEU A 300 -1.18 2.42 -6.17
CA LEU A 300 -1.59 1.61 -5.02
C LEU A 300 -2.94 0.92 -5.28
N ASN A 301 -3.89 1.63 -5.93
CA ASN A 301 -5.14 1.01 -6.36
C ASN A 301 -4.92 -0.07 -7.43
N VAL A 302 -3.90 0.10 -8.28
CA VAL A 302 -3.51 -0.92 -9.28
C VAL A 302 -2.94 -2.15 -8.58
N ALA A 303 -2.07 -1.96 -7.59
CA ALA A 303 -1.49 -3.06 -6.81
C ALA A 303 -2.50 -3.79 -5.91
N ALA A 304 -3.64 -3.15 -5.61
CA ALA A 304 -4.70 -3.67 -4.75
C ALA A 304 -5.73 -4.55 -5.50
N LYS A 305 -5.73 -4.53 -6.82
CA LYS A 305 -6.68 -5.27 -7.70
C LYS A 305 -6.11 -6.57 -8.19
#